data_0a7cb2eebca22bcd9825f006f05a140d
#
_entry.id   0a7cb2eebca22bcd9825f006f05a140d
#
_cell.length_a   1.000
_cell.length_b   1.000
_cell.length_c   1.000
_cell.angle_alpha   90.00
_cell.angle_beta   90.00
_cell.angle_gamma   90.00
#
_symmetry.space_group_name_H-M   'P 1'
#
loop_
_entity.id
_entity.type
_entity.pdbx_description
1 polymer ?
#
loop_
_entity_poly.entity_id
_entity_poly.type
_entity_poly.pdbx_seq_one_letter_code
_entity_poly.pdbx_strand_id
1 'polypeptide(L)'
;MGTRKDVDALQVLLEIKGIKVGRYHAGMTDEERNQMQEDFLYDNLSVMVATNAFGMGIDKPNVRYVIHYNMPKNMEAYYQEAGRAGRDGLSGNCILLYSPQDTQLQKFLISKSTESEIRQQLEYKRLQSMVDYCHTPQCLRAFILHYFGEFDVEEHCDNCSNCKLEGELIDITIDAQKVLSCVYRMHERFGVKMIAEVLKGSKSAKVKQFNFERLSTYGLMKERKLKDISDLILRLSAMQYL
;
A
#
# COMPACT_ATOMS: atom_id res chain seq x y z
N MET A 1 8.90 5.80 -6.21
CA MET A 1 8.38 5.56 -7.59
C MET A 1 8.71 4.15 -8.05
N GLY A 2 7.80 3.49 -8.80
CA GLY A 2 7.98 2.08 -9.22
C GLY A 2 8.93 1.90 -10.39
N THR A 3 9.00 2.82 -11.34
CA THR A 3 9.84 2.70 -12.53
C THR A 3 10.65 3.97 -12.81
N ARG A 4 11.73 3.82 -13.60
CA ARG A 4 12.55 4.96 -14.06
C ARG A 4 11.72 5.91 -14.92
N LYS A 5 10.86 5.39 -15.80
CA LYS A 5 9.98 6.20 -16.66
C LYS A 5 9.04 7.08 -15.85
N ASP A 6 8.51 6.55 -14.75
CA ASP A 6 7.61 7.33 -13.87
C ASP A 6 8.37 8.46 -13.18
N VAL A 7 9.65 8.21 -12.78
CA VAL A 7 10.51 9.23 -12.20
C VAL A 7 10.75 10.36 -13.20
N ASP A 8 11.16 10.04 -14.42
CA ASP A 8 11.43 11.04 -15.48
C ASP A 8 10.14 11.83 -15.83
N ALA A 9 9.01 11.14 -15.98
CA ALA A 9 7.74 11.78 -16.31
C ALA A 9 7.26 12.72 -15.20
N LEU A 10 7.39 12.31 -13.93
CA LEU A 10 6.97 13.15 -12.81
C LEU A 10 7.91 14.35 -12.63
N GLN A 11 9.22 14.18 -12.83
CA GLN A 11 10.16 15.31 -12.82
C GLN A 11 9.72 16.37 -13.82
N VAL A 12 9.52 16.01 -15.10
CA VAL A 12 9.11 16.95 -16.14
C VAL A 12 7.79 17.67 -15.77
N LEU A 13 6.82 16.91 -15.23
CA LEU A 13 5.54 17.49 -14.81
C LEU A 13 5.71 18.53 -13.70
N LEU A 14 6.58 18.27 -12.73
CA LEU A 14 6.82 19.18 -11.61
C LEU A 14 7.62 20.41 -12.06
N GLU A 15 8.59 20.26 -12.97
CA GLU A 15 9.33 21.37 -13.59
C GLU A 15 8.41 22.33 -14.34
N ILE A 16 7.46 21.80 -15.13
CA ILE A 16 6.44 22.61 -15.82
C ILE A 16 5.60 23.43 -14.82
N LYS A 17 5.43 22.91 -13.57
CA LYS A 17 4.74 23.62 -12.48
C LYS A 17 5.63 24.62 -11.75
N GLY A 18 6.88 24.80 -12.18
CA GLY A 18 7.84 25.73 -11.56
C GLY A 18 8.48 25.24 -10.25
N ILE A 19 8.39 23.92 -9.98
CA ILE A 19 9.00 23.32 -8.79
C ILE A 19 10.46 22.96 -9.09
N LYS A 20 11.39 23.35 -8.21
CA LYS A 20 12.79 22.92 -8.27
C LYS A 20 12.87 21.45 -7.89
N VAL A 21 12.98 20.58 -8.87
CA VAL A 21 12.92 19.14 -8.69
C VAL A 21 14.13 18.44 -9.29
N GLY A 22 14.69 17.50 -8.52
CA GLY A 22 15.71 16.57 -9.00
C GLY A 22 15.14 15.17 -9.22
N ARG A 23 15.85 14.37 -9.98
CA ARG A 23 15.54 12.94 -10.19
C ARG A 23 16.67 12.05 -9.69
N TYR A 24 16.34 10.81 -9.31
CA TYR A 24 17.35 9.84 -8.90
C TYR A 24 16.91 8.41 -9.19
N HIS A 25 17.63 7.73 -10.04
CA HIS A 25 17.42 6.32 -10.35
C HIS A 25 18.68 5.65 -10.91
N ALA A 26 18.73 4.32 -10.89
CA ALA A 26 19.89 3.52 -11.32
C ALA A 26 20.22 3.60 -12.83
N GLY A 27 19.47 4.36 -13.63
CA GLY A 27 19.79 4.62 -15.05
C GLY A 27 20.63 5.89 -15.27
N MET A 28 20.91 6.66 -14.22
CA MET A 28 21.77 7.85 -14.25
C MET A 28 23.22 7.47 -14.02
N THR A 29 24.15 8.30 -14.49
CA THR A 29 25.58 8.15 -14.18
C THR A 29 25.85 8.43 -12.70
N ASP A 30 27.01 8.04 -12.22
CA ASP A 30 27.37 8.31 -10.82
C ASP A 30 27.52 9.81 -10.56
N GLU A 31 28.07 10.54 -11.53
CA GLU A 31 28.23 11.98 -11.47
C GLU A 31 26.88 12.69 -11.40
N GLU A 32 25.93 12.31 -12.26
CA GLU A 32 24.56 12.88 -12.22
C GLU A 32 23.88 12.60 -10.88
N ARG A 33 24.02 11.38 -10.35
CA ARG A 33 23.42 11.01 -9.06
C ARG A 33 24.02 11.82 -7.91
N ASN A 34 25.34 11.98 -7.88
CA ASN A 34 26.02 12.75 -6.86
C ASN A 34 25.61 14.22 -6.91
N GLN A 35 25.56 14.83 -8.10
CA GLN A 35 25.13 16.21 -8.26
C GLN A 35 23.68 16.42 -7.75
N MET A 36 22.73 15.55 -8.16
CA MET A 36 21.34 15.66 -7.69
C MET A 36 21.23 15.48 -6.18
N GLN A 37 22.04 14.62 -5.61
CA GLN A 37 22.07 14.37 -4.17
C GLN A 37 22.60 15.61 -3.40
N GLU A 38 23.69 16.20 -3.87
CA GLU A 38 24.26 17.42 -3.29
C GLU A 38 23.27 18.59 -3.40
N ASP A 39 22.69 18.82 -4.57
CA ASP A 39 21.70 19.86 -4.79
C ASP A 39 20.49 19.72 -3.87
N PHE A 40 20.06 18.48 -3.61
CA PHE A 40 18.98 18.23 -2.66
C PHE A 40 19.42 18.45 -1.20
N LEU A 41 20.62 18.04 -0.84
CA LEU A 41 21.16 18.24 0.53
C LEU A 41 21.31 19.71 0.87
N TYR A 42 21.77 20.55 -0.08
CA TYR A 42 21.99 21.98 0.10
C TYR A 42 20.77 22.87 -0.21
N ASP A 43 19.55 22.30 -0.29
CA ASP A 43 18.31 23.01 -0.57
C ASP A 43 18.23 23.73 -1.93
N ASN A 44 19.12 23.40 -2.87
CA ASN A 44 19.04 23.89 -4.26
C ASN A 44 17.82 23.27 -4.97
N LEU A 45 17.39 22.07 -4.55
CA LEU A 45 16.19 21.37 -4.99
C LEU A 45 15.19 21.25 -3.83
N SER A 46 13.93 21.56 -4.10
CA SER A 46 12.84 21.45 -3.13
C SER A 46 12.24 20.03 -3.07
N VAL A 47 12.35 19.30 -4.16
CA VAL A 47 11.77 17.95 -4.31
C VAL A 47 12.79 17.03 -4.97
N MET A 48 12.86 15.79 -4.47
CA MET A 48 13.58 14.70 -5.13
C MET A 48 12.61 13.60 -5.54
N VAL A 49 12.51 13.34 -6.84
CA VAL A 49 11.73 12.22 -7.38
C VAL A 49 12.66 11.04 -7.62
N ALA A 50 12.41 9.93 -6.94
CA ALA A 50 13.34 8.82 -6.98
C ALA A 50 12.67 7.45 -7.02
N THR A 51 13.42 6.45 -7.50
CA THR A 51 13.15 5.04 -7.20
C THR A 51 13.72 4.70 -5.81
N ASN A 52 13.48 3.48 -5.34
CA ASN A 52 14.05 2.96 -4.09
C ASN A 52 15.60 2.96 -4.05
N ALA A 53 16.26 3.23 -5.19
CA ALA A 53 17.71 3.40 -5.25
C ALA A 53 18.18 4.67 -4.50
N PHE A 54 17.31 5.67 -4.30
CA PHE A 54 17.60 6.87 -3.54
C PHE A 54 17.39 6.60 -2.05
N GLY A 55 18.42 6.66 -1.28
CA GLY A 55 18.18 6.61 0.15
C GLY A 55 19.22 5.91 0.98
N MET A 56 20.06 5.05 0.44
CA MET A 56 21.20 4.54 1.20
C MET A 56 22.24 5.67 1.33
N GLY A 57 22.37 6.23 2.55
CA GLY A 57 23.37 7.25 2.87
C GLY A 57 22.90 8.71 2.78
N ILE A 58 21.62 9.00 2.54
CA ILE A 58 21.12 10.37 2.57
C ILE A 58 20.65 10.71 3.98
N ASP A 59 21.36 11.65 4.57
CA ASP A 59 21.03 12.20 5.88
C ASP A 59 20.70 13.70 5.75
N LYS A 60 19.49 13.99 5.23
CA LYS A 60 18.94 15.33 5.16
C LYS A 60 17.95 15.50 6.32
N PRO A 61 18.25 16.36 7.31
CA PRO A 61 17.42 16.45 8.52
C PRO A 61 16.06 17.11 8.28
N ASN A 62 15.98 18.10 7.38
CA ASN A 62 14.81 18.95 7.16
C ASN A 62 13.82 18.44 6.11
N VAL A 63 13.73 17.14 5.87
CA VAL A 63 12.71 16.56 4.99
C VAL A 63 11.34 16.68 5.64
N ARG A 64 10.42 17.43 5.00
CA ARG A 64 9.05 17.66 5.52
C ARG A 64 8.03 16.66 4.99
N TYR A 65 8.26 16.11 3.81
CA TYR A 65 7.34 15.19 3.17
C TYR A 65 8.07 13.98 2.59
N VAL A 66 7.59 12.78 2.91
CA VAL A 66 7.94 11.56 2.20
C VAL A 66 6.68 11.02 1.55
N ILE A 67 6.65 11.00 0.22
CA ILE A 67 5.47 10.61 -0.55
C ILE A 67 5.77 9.31 -1.31
N HIS A 68 5.13 8.24 -0.91
CA HIS A 68 5.16 6.98 -1.65
C HIS A 68 4.10 7.02 -2.74
N TYR A 69 4.51 7.31 -3.96
CA TYR A 69 3.63 7.33 -5.14
C TYR A 69 3.12 5.94 -5.52
N ASN A 70 3.89 4.91 -5.22
CA ASN A 70 3.50 3.51 -5.32
C ASN A 70 3.71 2.84 -3.96
N MET A 71 2.92 1.81 -3.68
CA MET A 71 3.07 1.03 -2.45
C MET A 71 4.45 0.37 -2.38
N PRO A 72 5.21 0.53 -1.28
CA PRO A 72 6.45 -0.20 -1.05
C PRO A 72 6.26 -1.72 -1.06
N LYS A 73 7.33 -2.46 -1.24
CA LYS A 73 7.28 -3.92 -1.32
C LYS A 73 6.90 -4.60 0.00
N ASN A 74 7.23 -3.99 1.14
CA ASN A 74 6.99 -4.49 2.49
C ASN A 74 7.05 -3.35 3.52
N MET A 75 6.69 -3.66 4.76
CA MET A 75 6.67 -2.71 5.87
C MET A 75 8.05 -2.18 6.24
N GLU A 76 9.09 -3.00 6.14
CA GLU A 76 10.47 -2.59 6.44
C GLU A 76 10.96 -1.51 5.48
N ALA A 77 10.69 -1.69 4.17
CA ALA A 77 11.02 -0.67 3.16
C ALA A 77 10.24 0.62 3.41
N TYR A 78 8.93 0.51 3.67
CA TYR A 78 8.10 1.67 4.01
C TYR A 78 8.65 2.42 5.22
N TYR A 79 8.95 1.73 6.31
CA TYR A 79 9.43 2.33 7.56
C TYR A 79 10.77 3.04 7.38
N GLN A 80 11.72 2.41 6.66
CA GLN A 80 13.01 3.01 6.36
C GLN A 80 12.90 4.27 5.50
N GLU A 81 11.99 4.29 4.53
CA GLU A 81 11.78 5.43 3.65
C GLU A 81 11.00 6.54 4.37
N ALA A 82 9.93 6.21 5.07
CA ALA A 82 9.13 7.15 5.87
C ALA A 82 9.95 7.80 7.00
N GLY A 83 10.84 7.05 7.64
CA GLY A 83 11.74 7.52 8.71
C GLY A 83 12.78 8.56 8.28
N ARG A 84 12.74 9.04 7.02
CA ARG A 84 13.53 10.19 6.55
C ARG A 84 12.88 11.51 6.87
N ALA A 85 11.57 11.54 7.12
CA ALA A 85 10.85 12.74 7.45
C ALA A 85 11.14 13.18 8.90
N GLY A 86 11.41 14.48 9.10
CA GLY A 86 11.48 15.10 10.44
C GLY A 86 12.66 14.67 11.29
N ARG A 87 13.81 14.34 10.73
CA ARG A 87 15.01 13.94 11.50
C ARG A 87 15.57 15.06 12.38
N ASP A 88 15.23 16.29 12.09
CA ASP A 88 15.56 17.46 12.92
C ASP A 88 14.62 17.66 14.11
N GLY A 89 13.68 16.74 14.36
CA GLY A 89 12.69 16.81 15.42
C GLY A 89 11.46 17.66 15.09
N LEU A 90 11.42 18.30 13.91
CA LEU A 90 10.24 19.02 13.46
C LEU A 90 9.25 18.08 12.76
N SER A 91 7.97 18.48 12.72
CA SER A 91 6.91 17.69 12.10
C SER A 91 7.22 17.36 10.64
N GLY A 92 7.04 16.11 10.29
CA GLY A 92 7.12 15.59 8.92
C GLY A 92 5.89 14.75 8.57
N ASN A 93 5.49 14.76 7.31
CA ASN A 93 4.35 14.03 6.82
C ASN A 93 4.78 12.88 5.92
N CYS A 94 4.26 11.68 6.21
CA CYS A 94 4.45 10.49 5.38
C CYS A 94 3.13 10.17 4.69
N ILE A 95 3.11 10.22 3.36
CA ILE A 95 1.93 10.00 2.54
C ILE A 95 2.14 8.76 1.69
N LEU A 96 1.22 7.82 1.77
CA LEU A 96 1.20 6.63 0.93
C LEU A 96 0.00 6.67 -0.01
N LEU A 97 0.26 6.64 -1.31
CA LEU A 97 -0.76 6.42 -2.33
C LEU A 97 -0.81 4.93 -2.66
N TYR A 98 -1.99 4.35 -2.54
CA TYR A 98 -2.21 2.93 -2.80
C TYR A 98 -3.06 2.71 -4.04
N SER A 99 -2.65 1.75 -4.85
CA SER A 99 -3.43 1.23 -5.96
C SER A 99 -3.40 -0.30 -5.98
N PRO A 100 -4.50 -1.01 -6.27
CA PRO A 100 -4.50 -2.46 -6.43
C PRO A 100 -3.49 -2.97 -7.47
N GLN A 101 -3.14 -2.16 -8.47
CA GLN A 101 -2.11 -2.47 -9.45
C GLN A 101 -0.72 -2.60 -8.80
N ASP A 102 -0.44 -1.83 -7.74
CA ASP A 102 0.83 -1.94 -7.02
C ASP A 102 1.00 -3.33 -6.42
N THR A 103 -0.05 -3.88 -5.81
CA THR A 103 -0.03 -5.25 -5.27
C THR A 103 0.24 -6.29 -6.38
N GLN A 104 -0.38 -6.13 -7.55
CA GLN A 104 -0.14 -7.05 -8.68
C GLN A 104 1.29 -6.95 -9.19
N LEU A 105 1.82 -5.74 -9.32
CA LEU A 105 3.21 -5.50 -9.71
C LEU A 105 4.18 -6.14 -8.72
N GLN A 106 3.98 -5.94 -7.42
CA GLN A 106 4.84 -6.55 -6.39
C GLN A 106 4.78 -8.08 -6.43
N LYS A 107 3.60 -8.68 -6.58
CA LYS A 107 3.46 -10.13 -6.75
C LYS A 107 4.22 -10.64 -7.97
N PHE A 108 4.13 -9.95 -9.10
CA PHE A 108 4.90 -10.27 -10.29
C PHE A 108 6.41 -10.19 -10.05
N LEU A 109 6.89 -9.15 -9.39
CA LEU A 109 8.32 -8.99 -9.07
C LEU A 109 8.81 -10.10 -8.13
N ILE A 110 8.04 -10.47 -7.10
CA ILE A 110 8.36 -11.57 -6.20
C ILE A 110 8.47 -12.87 -6.98
N SER A 111 7.52 -13.18 -7.87
CA SER A 111 7.55 -14.41 -8.68
C SER A 111 8.77 -14.51 -9.60
N LYS A 112 9.43 -13.40 -9.90
CA LYS A 112 10.64 -13.33 -10.75
C LYS A 112 11.95 -13.20 -9.97
N SER A 113 11.90 -12.87 -8.68
CA SER A 113 13.08 -12.51 -7.89
C SER A 113 13.84 -13.72 -7.34
N THR A 114 13.20 -14.87 -7.19
CA THR A 114 13.81 -16.08 -6.64
C THR A 114 13.08 -17.34 -7.10
N GLU A 115 13.84 -18.42 -7.30
CA GLU A 115 13.29 -19.76 -7.60
C GLU A 115 12.91 -20.52 -6.31
N SER A 116 13.33 -20.05 -5.14
CA SER A 116 13.01 -20.67 -3.87
C SER A 116 11.57 -20.39 -3.46
N GLU A 117 10.73 -21.41 -3.44
CA GLU A 117 9.32 -21.32 -2.99
C GLU A 117 9.19 -20.80 -1.56
N ILE A 118 10.08 -21.22 -0.66
CA ILE A 118 10.08 -20.77 0.74
C ILE A 118 10.32 -19.26 0.82
N ARG A 119 11.28 -18.73 0.04
CA ARG A 119 11.54 -17.29 -0.01
C ARG A 119 10.38 -16.54 -0.64
N GLN A 120 9.79 -17.06 -1.71
CA GLN A 120 8.61 -16.45 -2.31
C GLN A 120 7.45 -16.35 -1.32
N GLN A 121 7.16 -17.42 -0.57
CA GLN A 121 6.12 -17.42 0.45
C GLN A 121 6.37 -16.38 1.55
N LEU A 122 7.62 -16.24 1.99
CA LEU A 122 7.99 -15.22 2.97
C LEU A 122 7.77 -13.80 2.43
N GLU A 123 8.20 -13.52 1.18
CA GLU A 123 8.00 -12.23 0.55
C GLU A 123 6.50 -11.94 0.30
N TYR A 124 5.69 -12.95 -0.03
CA TYR A 124 4.24 -12.77 -0.12
C TYR A 124 3.59 -12.44 1.23
N LYS A 125 4.05 -13.04 2.33
CA LYS A 125 3.58 -12.68 3.68
C LYS A 125 3.93 -11.23 4.03
N ARG A 126 5.16 -10.80 3.76
CA ARG A 126 5.60 -9.41 3.97
C ARG A 126 4.80 -8.42 3.12
N LEU A 127 4.54 -8.78 1.85
CA LEU A 127 3.70 -7.98 0.97
C LEU A 127 2.26 -7.90 1.51
N GLN A 128 1.71 -9.01 2.02
CA GLN A 128 0.36 -9.02 2.60
C GLN A 128 0.27 -8.06 3.79
N SER A 129 1.23 -8.06 4.71
CA SER A 129 1.26 -7.10 5.82
C SER A 129 1.28 -5.64 5.33
N MET A 130 1.95 -5.34 4.22
CA MET A 130 1.93 -4.01 3.62
C MET A 130 0.56 -3.66 3.02
N VAL A 131 -0.12 -4.62 2.41
CA VAL A 131 -1.49 -4.47 1.91
C VAL A 131 -2.45 -4.25 3.07
N ASP A 132 -2.32 -5.02 4.15
CA ASP A 132 -3.14 -4.89 5.35
C ASP A 132 -2.96 -3.50 5.99
N TYR A 133 -1.74 -2.99 6.06
CA TYR A 133 -1.45 -1.61 6.47
C TYR A 133 -2.20 -0.57 5.63
N CYS A 134 -2.29 -0.77 4.31
CA CYS A 134 -3.02 0.13 3.43
C CYS A 134 -4.55 0.10 3.63
N HIS A 135 -5.10 -0.94 4.25
CA HIS A 135 -6.54 -1.15 4.39
C HIS A 135 -7.02 -1.15 5.84
N THR A 136 -6.10 -1.18 6.81
CA THR A 136 -6.49 -1.20 8.23
C THR A 136 -7.28 0.05 8.62
N PRO A 137 -8.37 -0.08 9.38
CA PRO A 137 -9.03 1.05 10.03
C PRO A 137 -8.40 1.45 11.36
N GLN A 138 -7.47 0.62 11.87
CA GLN A 138 -6.79 0.84 13.15
C GLN A 138 -5.77 1.99 13.06
N CYS A 139 -5.21 2.38 14.19
CA CYS A 139 -4.14 3.36 14.24
C CYS A 139 -2.94 2.90 13.40
N LEU A 140 -2.54 3.71 12.41
CA LEU A 140 -1.43 3.35 11.52
C LEU A 140 -0.09 3.25 12.27
N ARG A 141 0.09 4.04 13.33
CA ARG A 141 1.30 3.97 14.17
C ARG A 141 1.32 2.67 14.98
N ALA A 142 0.22 2.33 15.65
CA ALA A 142 0.12 1.08 16.40
C ALA A 142 0.35 -0.13 15.48
N PHE A 143 -0.23 -0.14 14.28
CA PHE A 143 0.01 -1.20 13.30
C PHE A 143 1.50 -1.39 12.97
N ILE A 144 2.23 -0.29 12.75
CA ILE A 144 3.68 -0.35 12.50
C ILE A 144 4.43 -0.94 13.70
N LEU A 145 4.13 -0.46 14.90
CA LEU A 145 4.79 -0.91 16.13
C LEU A 145 4.51 -2.40 16.40
N HIS A 146 3.26 -2.84 16.27
CA HIS A 146 2.90 -4.26 16.36
C HIS A 146 3.62 -5.12 15.33
N TYR A 147 3.75 -4.66 14.08
CA TYR A 147 4.49 -5.36 13.04
C TYR A 147 5.96 -5.60 13.45
N PHE A 148 6.58 -4.64 14.13
CA PHE A 148 7.96 -4.76 14.61
C PHE A 148 8.08 -5.41 16.00
N GLY A 149 6.97 -5.89 16.59
CA GLY A 149 6.96 -6.68 17.82
C GLY A 149 6.78 -5.87 19.11
N GLU A 150 6.39 -4.61 19.00
CA GLU A 150 5.99 -3.79 20.14
C GLU A 150 4.47 -3.92 20.35
N PHE A 151 4.05 -4.49 21.49
CA PHE A 151 2.63 -4.75 21.77
C PHE A 151 2.05 -3.89 22.89
N ASP A 152 2.90 -3.26 23.69
CA ASP A 152 2.49 -2.30 24.74
C ASP A 152 2.50 -0.88 24.15
N VAL A 153 1.55 -0.60 23.28
CA VAL A 153 1.44 0.66 22.55
C VAL A 153 0.03 1.24 22.65
N GLU A 154 -0.06 2.56 22.55
CA GLU A 154 -1.35 3.24 22.47
C GLU A 154 -2.03 2.93 21.14
N GLU A 155 -3.27 2.43 21.21
CA GLU A 155 -4.10 2.10 20.04
C GLU A 155 -4.65 3.35 19.30
N HIS A 156 -4.35 4.54 19.81
CA HIS A 156 -4.73 5.82 19.22
C HIS A 156 -3.62 6.85 19.37
N CYS A 157 -3.06 7.32 18.26
CA CYS A 157 -1.88 8.20 18.29
C CYS A 157 -2.19 9.70 18.06
N ASP A 158 -3.44 10.09 17.89
CA ASP A 158 -3.91 11.46 17.60
C ASP A 158 -3.23 12.14 16.39
N ASN A 159 -2.46 11.42 15.61
CA ASN A 159 -1.64 12.00 14.54
C ASN A 159 -1.83 11.36 13.16
N CYS A 160 -2.08 10.06 13.06
CA CYS A 160 -2.26 9.40 11.78
C CYS A 160 -3.64 9.71 11.16
N SER A 161 -3.77 9.47 9.85
CA SER A 161 -5.03 9.73 9.12
C SER A 161 -6.22 8.99 9.71
N ASN A 162 -6.02 7.75 10.19
CA ASN A 162 -7.12 6.96 10.76
C ASN A 162 -7.57 7.52 12.11
N CYS A 163 -6.64 7.99 12.96
CA CYS A 163 -6.98 8.61 14.24
C CYS A 163 -7.60 10.00 14.09
N LYS A 164 -7.24 10.73 13.04
CA LYS A 164 -7.78 12.07 12.75
C LYS A 164 -9.05 12.04 11.90
N LEU A 165 -9.53 10.84 11.53
CA LEU A 165 -10.72 10.72 10.72
C LEU A 165 -11.94 11.17 11.54
N GLU A 166 -12.50 12.32 11.19
CA GLU A 166 -13.76 12.82 11.72
C GLU A 166 -14.90 12.22 10.88
N GLY A 167 -15.76 11.45 11.49
CA GLY A 167 -16.88 10.85 10.79
C GLY A 167 -17.71 9.94 11.69
N GLU A 168 -18.95 9.69 11.30
CA GLU A 168 -19.80 8.72 11.97
C GLU A 168 -19.32 7.29 11.68
N LEU A 169 -19.24 6.47 12.71
CA LEU A 169 -19.01 5.04 12.57
C LEU A 169 -20.23 4.38 11.93
N ILE A 170 -20.02 3.69 10.84
CA ILE A 170 -21.07 2.94 10.14
C ILE A 170 -20.99 1.48 10.61
N ASP A 171 -22.09 0.94 11.11
CA ASP A 171 -22.21 -0.48 11.42
C ASP A 171 -22.18 -1.31 10.13
N ILE A 172 -21.14 -2.11 9.99
CA ILE A 172 -20.92 -3.01 8.84
C ILE A 172 -21.18 -4.49 9.18
N THR A 173 -21.73 -4.78 10.38
CA THR A 173 -21.90 -6.15 10.89
C THR A 173 -22.59 -7.06 9.88
N ILE A 174 -23.73 -6.63 9.33
CA ILE A 174 -24.48 -7.43 8.35
C ILE A 174 -23.69 -7.64 7.05
N ASP A 175 -22.97 -6.63 6.58
CA ASP A 175 -22.17 -6.76 5.37
C ASP A 175 -20.93 -7.65 5.61
N ALA A 176 -20.31 -7.55 6.78
CA ALA A 176 -19.24 -8.46 7.20
C ALA A 176 -19.74 -9.92 7.26
N GLN A 177 -20.91 -10.17 7.85
CA GLN A 177 -21.52 -11.50 7.90
C GLN A 177 -21.76 -12.07 6.49
N LYS A 178 -22.23 -11.25 5.52
CA LYS A 178 -22.40 -11.69 4.13
C LYS A 178 -21.07 -12.11 3.51
N VAL A 179 -20.01 -11.32 3.74
CA VAL A 179 -18.66 -11.62 3.23
C VAL A 179 -18.13 -12.91 3.84
N LEU A 180 -18.11 -13.02 5.19
CA LEU A 180 -17.62 -14.21 5.91
C LEU A 180 -18.38 -15.47 5.51
N SER A 181 -19.71 -15.39 5.40
CA SER A 181 -20.55 -16.51 4.94
C SER A 181 -20.21 -16.91 3.51
N CYS A 182 -19.90 -15.95 2.63
CA CYS A 182 -19.52 -16.24 1.25
C CYS A 182 -18.17 -16.94 1.20
N VAL A 183 -17.17 -16.44 1.92
CA VAL A 183 -15.82 -17.04 2.00
C VAL A 183 -15.90 -18.48 2.51
N TYR A 184 -16.62 -18.72 3.61
CA TYR A 184 -16.85 -20.06 4.17
C TYR A 184 -17.49 -21.01 3.14
N ARG A 185 -18.55 -20.59 2.43
CA ARG A 185 -19.24 -21.40 1.42
C ARG A 185 -18.40 -21.64 0.17
N MET A 186 -17.41 -20.80 -0.09
CA MET A 186 -16.41 -20.97 -1.15
C MET A 186 -15.19 -21.76 -0.68
N HIS A 187 -15.25 -22.36 0.53
CA HIS A 187 -14.18 -23.19 1.12
C HIS A 187 -12.84 -22.47 1.26
N GLU A 188 -12.84 -21.14 1.45
CA GLU A 188 -11.64 -20.30 1.71
C GLU A 188 -10.55 -20.42 0.61
N ARG A 189 -10.92 -20.81 -0.62
CA ARG A 189 -9.98 -21.11 -1.71
C ARG A 189 -9.88 -20.03 -2.78
N PHE A 190 -10.65 -18.95 -2.65
CA PHE A 190 -10.78 -17.97 -3.71
C PHE A 190 -10.37 -16.58 -3.21
N GLY A 191 -9.71 -15.82 -4.10
CA GLY A 191 -9.28 -14.47 -3.76
C GLY A 191 -10.40 -13.43 -3.83
N VAL A 192 -10.11 -12.25 -3.33
CA VAL A 192 -11.00 -11.08 -3.20
C VAL A 192 -11.91 -10.85 -4.41
N LYS A 193 -11.33 -10.88 -5.63
CA LYS A 193 -12.09 -10.63 -6.87
C LYS A 193 -13.22 -11.61 -7.06
N MET A 194 -12.98 -12.92 -6.86
CA MET A 194 -13.99 -13.95 -7.05
C MET A 194 -15.09 -13.85 -5.99
N ILE A 195 -14.72 -13.62 -4.74
CA ILE A 195 -15.67 -13.43 -3.63
C ILE A 195 -16.56 -12.21 -3.92
N ALA A 196 -15.97 -11.10 -4.35
CA ALA A 196 -16.70 -9.89 -4.69
C ALA A 196 -17.64 -10.11 -5.90
N GLU A 197 -17.22 -10.87 -6.93
CA GLU A 197 -18.06 -11.22 -8.07
C GLU A 197 -19.28 -12.07 -7.65
N VAL A 198 -19.10 -13.03 -6.75
CA VAL A 198 -20.20 -13.86 -6.21
C VAL A 198 -21.18 -13.00 -5.41
N LEU A 199 -20.69 -12.19 -4.47
CA LEU A 199 -21.54 -11.31 -3.66
C LEU A 199 -22.27 -10.27 -4.51
N LYS A 200 -21.66 -9.78 -5.58
CA LYS A 200 -22.29 -8.88 -6.56
C LYS A 200 -23.36 -9.55 -7.41
N GLY A 201 -23.30 -10.89 -7.54
CA GLY A 201 -24.16 -11.63 -8.48
C GLY A 201 -23.68 -11.53 -9.93
N SER A 202 -22.35 -11.55 -10.14
CA SER A 202 -21.75 -11.51 -11.47
C SER A 202 -22.06 -12.77 -12.28
N LYS A 203 -22.36 -12.57 -13.56
CA LYS A 203 -22.55 -13.68 -14.54
C LYS A 203 -21.25 -14.07 -15.25
N SER A 204 -20.08 -13.81 -14.65
CA SER A 204 -18.79 -14.11 -15.26
C SER A 204 -18.61 -15.61 -15.52
N ALA A 205 -17.83 -15.94 -16.55
CA ALA A 205 -17.58 -17.33 -16.93
C ALA A 205 -17.00 -18.17 -15.77
N LYS A 206 -16.15 -17.55 -14.93
CA LYS A 206 -15.56 -18.19 -13.76
C LYS A 206 -16.59 -18.51 -12.67
N VAL A 207 -17.51 -17.57 -12.38
CA VAL A 207 -18.60 -17.82 -11.40
C VAL A 207 -19.47 -19.00 -11.84
N LYS A 208 -19.80 -19.08 -13.13
CA LYS A 208 -20.54 -20.22 -13.70
C LYS A 208 -19.74 -21.51 -13.71
N GLN A 209 -18.46 -21.47 -14.03
CA GLN A 209 -17.57 -22.63 -14.05
C GLN A 209 -17.55 -23.37 -12.71
N PHE A 210 -17.61 -22.62 -11.60
CA PHE A 210 -17.63 -23.17 -10.24
C PHE A 210 -19.04 -23.34 -9.67
N ASN A 211 -20.10 -23.09 -10.45
CA ASN A 211 -21.50 -23.13 -10.05
C ASN A 211 -21.82 -22.23 -8.83
N PHE A 212 -21.10 -21.14 -8.68
CA PHE A 212 -21.27 -20.22 -7.53
C PHE A 212 -22.56 -19.40 -7.59
N GLU A 213 -23.23 -19.33 -8.73
CA GLU A 213 -24.58 -18.80 -8.82
C GLU A 213 -25.63 -19.56 -8.00
N ARG A 214 -25.31 -20.79 -7.57
CA ARG A 214 -26.18 -21.62 -6.72
C ARG A 214 -25.97 -21.38 -5.22
N LEU A 215 -24.93 -20.65 -4.84
CA LEU A 215 -24.68 -20.32 -3.44
C LEU A 215 -25.76 -19.38 -2.91
N SER A 216 -26.21 -19.61 -1.67
CA SER A 216 -27.15 -18.72 -1.00
C SER A 216 -26.61 -17.29 -0.79
N THR A 217 -25.29 -17.11 -0.93
CA THR A 217 -24.60 -15.83 -0.84
C THR A 217 -24.46 -15.11 -2.18
N TYR A 218 -24.86 -15.74 -3.29
CA TYR A 218 -24.81 -15.13 -4.60
C TYR A 218 -25.75 -13.93 -4.71
N GLY A 219 -25.20 -12.78 -5.07
CA GLY A 219 -25.96 -11.54 -5.28
C GLY A 219 -26.45 -10.84 -4.00
N LEU A 220 -26.01 -11.28 -2.79
CA LEU A 220 -26.43 -10.62 -1.52
C LEU A 220 -26.02 -9.15 -1.41
N MET A 221 -25.09 -8.70 -2.25
CA MET A 221 -24.60 -7.31 -2.28
C MET A 221 -24.74 -6.70 -3.69
N LYS A 222 -25.74 -7.09 -4.45
CA LYS A 222 -25.95 -6.65 -5.84
C LYS A 222 -26.09 -5.13 -5.99
N GLU A 223 -26.56 -4.42 -4.98
CA GLU A 223 -26.73 -2.96 -4.98
C GLU A 223 -25.39 -2.21 -4.79
N ARG A 224 -24.36 -2.85 -4.23
CA ARG A 224 -23.06 -2.23 -4.02
C ARG A 224 -22.20 -2.30 -5.28
N LYS A 225 -21.27 -1.35 -5.45
CA LYS A 225 -20.27 -1.44 -6.53
C LYS A 225 -19.26 -2.56 -6.20
N LEU A 226 -18.75 -3.22 -7.25
CA LEU A 226 -17.76 -4.29 -7.11
C LEU A 226 -16.51 -3.84 -6.33
N LYS A 227 -16.09 -2.58 -6.54
CA LYS A 227 -14.97 -1.98 -5.82
C LYS A 227 -15.26 -1.91 -4.33
N ASP A 228 -16.43 -1.43 -3.93
CA ASP A 228 -16.79 -1.26 -2.51
C ASP A 228 -16.84 -2.61 -1.78
N ILE A 229 -17.30 -3.67 -2.48
CA ILE A 229 -17.28 -5.05 -1.96
C ILE A 229 -15.83 -5.53 -1.79
N SER A 230 -14.97 -5.28 -2.77
CA SER A 230 -13.56 -5.66 -2.71
C SER A 230 -12.83 -4.94 -1.58
N ASP A 231 -13.08 -3.65 -1.40
CA ASP A 231 -12.49 -2.83 -0.33
C ASP A 231 -12.94 -3.32 1.05
N LEU A 232 -14.22 -3.72 1.21
CA LEU A 232 -14.73 -4.33 2.44
C LEU A 232 -14.03 -5.66 2.75
N ILE A 233 -13.85 -6.55 1.76
CA ILE A 233 -13.14 -7.81 1.94
C ILE A 233 -11.69 -7.57 2.39
N LEU A 234 -11.00 -6.63 1.76
CA LEU A 234 -9.62 -6.27 2.13
C LEU A 234 -9.53 -5.70 3.55
N ARG A 235 -10.49 -4.88 3.97
CA ARG A 235 -10.57 -4.38 5.36
C ARG A 235 -10.78 -5.51 6.37
N LEU A 236 -11.68 -6.43 6.10
CA LEU A 236 -11.91 -7.60 6.97
C LEU A 236 -10.67 -8.49 7.05
N SER A 237 -9.92 -8.65 5.95
CA SER A 237 -8.64 -9.35 5.93
C SER A 237 -7.59 -8.60 6.77
N ALA A 238 -7.46 -7.29 6.62
CA ALA A 238 -6.53 -6.46 7.40
C ALA A 238 -6.84 -6.47 8.92
N MET A 239 -8.10 -6.71 9.28
CA MET A 239 -8.57 -6.89 10.67
C MET A 239 -8.48 -8.34 11.16
N GLN A 240 -7.91 -9.25 10.37
CA GLN A 240 -7.72 -10.67 10.67
C GLN A 240 -9.02 -11.48 10.88
N TYR A 241 -10.11 -11.07 10.24
CA TYR A 241 -11.36 -11.84 10.19
C TYR A 241 -11.38 -12.87 9.04
N LEU A 242 -10.42 -12.76 8.10
CA LEU A 242 -10.27 -13.61 6.91
C LEU A 242 -8.84 -14.11 6.77
#